data_ab2da9455888f3e8d33a5c30f8bbb0f9
#
_entry.id   ab2da9455888f3e8d33a5c30f8bbb0f9
#
_cell.length_a   1.000
_cell.length_b   1.000
_cell.length_c   1.000
_cell.angle_alpha   90.00
_cell.angle_beta   90.00
_cell.angle_gamma   90.00
#
_symmetry.space_group_name_H-M   'P 1'
#
loop_
_entity.id
_entity.type
_entity.pdbx_description
1 polymer ?
#
loop_
_entity_poly.entity_id
_entity_poly.type
_entity_poly.pdbx_seq_one_letter_code
_entity_poly.pdbx_strand_id
1 'polypeptide(L)'
;MTAERICWYRYDRPLFPNETPMALATSVADWSSGTWRPDGWREPKAKWFPNVELGVRLARPPRGPWVGFRNRQHWTQDGLGTTETELFDTDGPIGAASQCMVLTPMDGPKDTAIGSKTEPA
;
A
#
# COMPACT_ATOMS: atom_id res chain seq x y z
N MET A 1 7.89 7.42 -13.23
CA MET A 1 7.08 8.45 -12.54
C MET A 1 7.26 8.30 -11.04
N THR A 2 7.49 9.39 -10.36
CA THR A 2 7.74 9.42 -8.91
C THR A 2 6.76 10.37 -8.25
N ALA A 3 6.25 9.98 -7.11
CA ALA A 3 5.37 10.82 -6.30
C ALA A 3 5.61 10.59 -4.83
N GLU A 4 5.32 11.61 -4.04
CA GLU A 4 5.48 11.57 -2.59
C GLU A 4 4.20 12.02 -1.92
N ARG A 5 3.87 11.40 -0.80
CA ARG A 5 2.69 11.77 -0.02
C ARG A 5 2.95 11.53 1.47
N ILE A 6 2.33 12.38 2.28
CA ILE A 6 2.34 12.26 3.73
C ILE A 6 0.89 12.04 4.17
N CYS A 7 0.67 11.02 4.97
CA CYS A 7 -0.66 10.69 5.51
C CYS A 7 -0.55 10.31 6.97
N TRP A 8 -1.62 10.60 7.71
CA TRP A 8 -1.77 10.21 9.11
C TRP A 8 -2.99 9.33 9.27
N TYR A 9 -2.86 8.27 10.07
CA TYR A 9 -3.93 7.32 10.33
C TYR A 9 -4.15 7.14 11.81
N ARG A 10 -5.41 6.97 12.14
CA ARG A 10 -5.85 6.53 13.46
C ARG A 10 -7.02 5.60 13.26
N TYR A 11 -7.00 4.46 13.93
CA TYR A 11 -8.13 3.56 13.90
C TYR A 11 -9.01 3.83 15.11
N ASP A 12 -10.33 3.88 14.89
CA ASP A 12 -11.27 4.11 15.97
C ASP A 12 -11.49 2.86 16.83
N ARG A 13 -11.14 1.71 16.29
CA ARG A 13 -11.27 0.43 16.97
C ARG A 13 -10.02 -0.40 16.73
N PRO A 14 -9.70 -1.30 17.66
CA PRO A 14 -8.62 -2.25 17.43
C PRO A 14 -8.91 -3.10 16.20
N LEU A 15 -7.89 -3.46 15.46
CA LEU A 15 -8.03 -4.33 14.30
C LEU A 15 -8.36 -5.77 14.74
N PHE A 16 -7.93 -6.16 15.92
CA PHE A 16 -8.23 -7.46 16.50
C PHE A 16 -8.02 -7.39 18.02
N PRO A 17 -8.56 -8.35 18.78
CA PRO A 17 -8.35 -8.38 20.21
C PRO A 17 -6.86 -8.46 20.55
N ASN A 18 -6.44 -7.76 21.58
CA ASN A 18 -5.04 -7.74 22.03
C ASN A 18 -4.08 -7.17 20.98
N GLU A 19 -4.56 -6.20 20.18
CA GLU A 19 -3.72 -5.54 19.21
C GLU A 19 -2.54 -4.86 19.88
N THR A 20 -1.37 -5.01 19.27
CA THR A 20 -0.16 -4.35 19.74
C THR A 20 0.11 -3.08 18.92
N PRO A 21 0.84 -2.10 19.48
CA PRO A 21 1.23 -0.94 18.70
C PRO A 21 2.01 -1.30 17.43
N MET A 22 2.79 -2.37 17.48
CA MET A 22 3.54 -2.83 16.31
C MET A 22 2.59 -3.30 15.20
N ALA A 23 1.51 -3.96 15.55
CA ALA A 23 0.50 -4.38 14.58
C ALA A 23 -0.16 -3.17 13.92
N LEU A 24 -0.45 -2.13 14.67
CA LEU A 24 -0.98 -0.90 14.12
C LEU A 24 -0.02 -0.29 13.09
N ALA A 25 1.24 -0.16 13.44
CA ALA A 25 2.23 0.40 12.54
C ALA A 25 2.37 -0.43 11.26
N THR A 26 2.34 -1.74 11.37
CA THR A 26 2.44 -2.63 10.22
C THR A 26 1.21 -2.49 9.31
N SER A 27 0.04 -2.37 9.89
CA SER A 27 -1.19 -2.15 9.14
C SER A 27 -1.15 -0.83 8.36
N VAL A 28 -0.66 0.23 9.00
CA VAL A 28 -0.52 1.53 8.32
C VAL A 28 0.51 1.42 7.19
N ALA A 29 1.60 0.70 7.41
CA ALA A 29 2.59 0.49 6.38
C ALA A 29 2.01 -0.22 5.14
N ASP A 30 1.14 -1.18 5.36
CA ASP A 30 0.48 -1.89 4.26
C ASP A 30 -0.40 -0.94 3.43
N TRP A 31 -1.05 0.01 4.07
CA TRP A 31 -1.89 0.98 3.39
C TRP A 31 -1.12 2.03 2.60
N SER A 32 0.18 2.14 2.82
CA SER A 32 0.96 3.22 2.23
C SER A 32 0.94 3.22 0.71
N SER A 33 0.81 2.07 0.08
CA SER A 33 0.72 1.99 -1.38
C SER A 33 -0.66 2.34 -1.91
N GLY A 34 -1.70 2.19 -1.10
CA GLY A 34 -3.08 2.35 -1.55
C GLY A 34 -3.60 3.77 -1.56
N THR A 35 -2.84 4.72 -1.03
CA THR A 35 -3.33 6.07 -0.83
C THR A 35 -3.13 6.98 -2.03
N TRP A 36 -2.46 6.52 -3.07
CA TRP A 36 -2.10 7.41 -4.14
C TRP A 36 -1.99 6.67 -5.48
N ARG A 37 -2.44 7.34 -6.53
CA ARG A 37 -2.25 6.89 -7.90
C ARG A 37 -1.50 7.96 -8.66
N PRO A 38 -0.58 7.59 -9.53
CA PRO A 38 0.07 8.57 -10.39
C PRO A 38 -0.94 9.35 -11.22
N ASP A 39 -0.71 10.63 -11.36
CA ASP A 39 -1.51 11.43 -12.27
C ASP A 39 -1.32 10.86 -13.68
N GLY A 40 -2.36 10.90 -14.46
CA GLY A 40 -2.31 10.30 -15.80
C GLY A 40 -2.85 8.88 -15.85
N TRP A 41 -3.05 8.26 -14.69
CA TRP A 41 -3.68 6.94 -14.64
C TRP A 41 -5.17 7.04 -14.36
N ARG A 42 -5.76 8.11 -14.76
CA ARG A 42 -7.18 8.34 -14.61
C ARG A 42 -7.92 7.78 -15.82
N GLU A 43 -7.73 6.53 -16.04
CA GLU A 43 -8.41 5.90 -17.14
C GLU A 43 -9.83 5.55 -16.76
N PRO A 44 -10.73 5.40 -17.75
CA PRO A 44 -12.08 4.97 -17.48
C PRO A 44 -12.13 3.64 -16.74
N LYS A 45 -11.18 2.75 -17.04
CA LYS A 45 -11.12 1.47 -16.35
C LYS A 45 -10.29 1.60 -15.10
N ALA A 46 -10.85 1.21 -14.01
CA ALA A 46 -10.13 1.19 -12.75
C ALA A 46 -9.00 0.18 -12.81
N LYS A 47 -7.91 0.52 -12.16
CA LYS A 47 -6.78 -0.36 -12.02
C LYS A 47 -6.48 -0.53 -10.54
N TRP A 48 -5.92 -1.64 -10.19
CA TRP A 48 -5.49 -1.89 -8.84
C TRP A 48 -4.02 -2.34 -8.86
N PHE A 49 -3.38 -2.24 -7.72
CA PHE A 49 -1.97 -2.56 -7.62
C PHE A 49 -1.71 -3.29 -6.31
N PRO A 50 -1.92 -4.62 -6.33
CA PRO A 50 -1.66 -5.41 -5.14
C PRO A 50 -0.18 -5.39 -4.78
N ASN A 51 0.11 -5.55 -3.50
CA ASN A 51 1.47 -5.72 -3.04
C ASN A 51 1.96 -7.10 -3.42
N VAL A 52 3.16 -7.18 -3.92
CA VAL A 52 3.83 -8.45 -4.14
C VAL A 52 4.55 -8.87 -2.85
N GLU A 53 5.06 -7.89 -2.12
CA GLU A 53 5.69 -8.13 -0.84
C GLU A 53 5.65 -6.83 -0.03
N LEU A 54 5.79 -6.97 1.26
CA LEU A 54 5.86 -5.86 2.19
C LEU A 54 6.94 -6.14 3.23
N GLY A 55 7.92 -5.28 3.30
CA GLY A 55 8.93 -5.32 4.35
C GLY A 55 8.74 -4.16 5.32
N VAL A 56 8.72 -4.45 6.62
CA VAL A 56 8.56 -3.43 7.65
C VAL A 56 9.68 -3.56 8.65
N ARG A 57 10.32 -2.46 8.97
CA ARG A 57 11.39 -2.39 9.97
C ARG A 57 11.05 -1.31 10.96
N LEU A 58 10.88 -1.68 12.21
CA LEU A 58 10.52 -0.74 13.27
C LEU A 58 11.66 -0.65 14.27
N ALA A 59 12.08 0.56 14.54
CA ALA A 59 13.11 0.84 15.55
C ALA A 59 12.50 0.90 16.95
N ARG A 60 11.23 1.25 17.05
CA ARG A 60 10.46 1.27 18.27
C ARG A 60 8.98 1.15 17.98
N PRO A 61 8.16 0.73 18.95
CA PRO A 61 6.71 0.77 18.76
C PRO A 61 6.19 2.21 18.71
N PRO A 62 5.10 2.45 18.00
CA PRO A 62 4.46 3.76 18.03
C PRO A 62 3.90 4.07 19.41
N ARG A 63 3.89 5.34 19.75
CA ARG A 63 3.31 5.86 20.98
C ARG A 63 2.06 6.65 20.62
N GLY A 64 0.97 6.37 21.34
CA GLY A 64 -0.30 7.03 21.05
C GLY A 64 -1.03 6.43 19.86
N PRO A 65 -2.19 6.98 19.51
CA PRO A 65 -3.09 6.37 18.53
C PRO A 65 -2.79 6.73 17.09
N TRP A 66 -1.94 7.71 16.85
CA TRP A 66 -1.66 8.17 15.49
C TRP A 66 -0.37 7.58 14.94
N VAL A 67 -0.46 7.04 13.74
CA VAL A 67 0.70 6.62 12.97
C VAL A 67 0.63 7.30 11.61
N GLY A 68 1.71 7.91 11.24
CA GLY A 68 1.82 8.57 9.96
C GLY A 68 2.86 7.93 9.08
N PHE A 69 2.79 8.25 7.82
CA PHE A 69 3.84 7.87 6.90
C PHE A 69 4.09 8.95 5.85
N ARG A 70 5.32 8.98 5.42
CA ARG A 70 5.72 9.70 4.20
C ARG A 70 6.16 8.64 3.23
N ASN A 71 5.48 8.53 2.09
CA ASN A 71 5.87 7.54 1.12
C ASN A 71 6.24 8.17 -0.21
N ARG A 72 7.17 7.51 -0.88
CA ARG A 72 7.57 7.84 -2.23
C ARG A 72 7.33 6.62 -3.08
N GLN A 73 6.58 6.80 -4.15
CA GLN A 73 6.31 5.72 -5.09
C GLN A 73 7.04 6.00 -6.40
N HIS A 74 7.54 4.95 -6.98
CA HIS A 74 8.16 5.00 -8.30
C HIS A 74 7.54 3.91 -9.17
N TRP A 75 7.05 4.30 -10.33
CA TRP A 75 6.39 3.38 -11.25
C TRP A 75 7.11 3.35 -12.58
N THR A 76 7.24 2.15 -13.14
CA THR A 76 7.75 1.97 -14.49
C THR A 76 6.60 1.98 -15.49
N GLN A 77 6.91 2.13 -16.76
CA GLN A 77 5.89 2.09 -17.80
C GLN A 77 5.28 0.70 -17.94
N ASP A 78 5.96 -0.33 -17.50
CA ASP A 78 5.48 -1.70 -17.59
C ASP A 78 4.52 -2.06 -16.46
N GLY A 79 4.20 -1.14 -15.58
CA GLY A 79 3.25 -1.37 -14.51
C GLY A 79 3.85 -1.98 -13.25
N LEU A 80 5.16 -1.90 -13.11
CA LEU A 80 5.83 -2.30 -11.88
C LEU A 80 6.09 -1.07 -11.02
N GLY A 81 5.89 -1.20 -9.73
CA GLY A 81 6.08 -0.09 -8.82
C GLY A 81 6.80 -0.49 -7.55
N THR A 82 7.46 0.49 -6.96
CA THR A 82 8.06 0.34 -5.63
C THR A 82 7.59 1.49 -4.76
N THR A 83 7.48 1.22 -3.46
CA THR A 83 7.17 2.24 -2.48
C THR A 83 8.22 2.20 -1.39
N GLU A 84 8.76 3.36 -1.05
CA GLU A 84 9.62 3.55 0.10
C GLU A 84 8.88 4.45 1.08
N THR A 85 8.79 4.03 2.32
CA THR A 85 7.94 4.65 3.31
C THR A 85 8.71 4.91 4.60
N GLU A 86 8.68 6.15 5.08
CA GLU A 86 9.06 6.48 6.43
C GLU A 86 7.83 6.36 7.30
N LEU A 87 7.97 5.73 8.45
CA LEU A 87 6.91 5.62 9.44
C LEU A 87 7.23 6.47 10.65
N PHE A 88 6.24 7.16 11.18
CA PHE A 88 6.42 8.03 12.34
C PHE A 88 5.14 8.10 13.17
N ASP A 89 5.30 8.53 14.41
CA ASP A 89 4.19 8.91 15.27
C ASP A 89 4.32 10.39 15.60
N THR A 90 3.54 10.89 16.56
CA THR A 90 3.58 12.29 16.93
C THR A 90 4.87 12.70 17.63
N ASP A 91 5.66 11.74 18.09
CA ASP A 91 6.96 12.00 18.73
C ASP A 91 8.14 11.92 17.76
N GLY A 92 7.91 11.43 16.55
CA GLY A 92 8.97 11.35 15.54
C GLY A 92 9.04 10.01 14.82
N PRO A 93 10.17 9.73 14.16
CA PRO A 93 10.32 8.51 13.36
C PRO A 93 10.24 7.23 14.19
N ILE A 94 9.60 6.22 13.63
CA ILE A 94 9.52 4.90 14.28
C ILE A 94 10.10 3.79 13.41
N GLY A 95 10.23 4.01 12.12
CA GLY A 95 10.77 2.97 11.25
C GLY A 95 10.57 3.26 9.78
N ALA A 96 10.66 2.22 8.99
CA ALA A 96 10.54 2.29 7.55
C ALA A 96 9.87 1.04 6.99
N ALA A 97 9.33 1.18 5.79
CA ALA A 97 8.72 0.07 5.07
C ALA A 97 9.02 0.20 3.58
N SER A 98 8.94 -0.91 2.89
CA SER A 98 9.05 -0.93 1.44
C SER A 98 8.11 -1.97 0.86
N GLN A 99 7.65 -1.72 -0.34
CA GLN A 99 6.75 -2.63 -1.05
C GLN A 99 7.09 -2.66 -2.52
N CYS A 100 6.84 -3.81 -3.14
CA CYS A 100 6.77 -3.93 -4.58
C CYS A 100 5.32 -4.16 -4.98
N MET A 101 4.91 -3.55 -6.08
CA MET A 101 3.52 -3.58 -6.53
C MET A 101 3.46 -3.84 -8.02
N VAL A 102 2.36 -4.41 -8.47
CA VAL A 102 2.08 -4.64 -9.89
C VAL A 102 0.76 -3.98 -10.22
N LEU A 103 0.74 -3.15 -11.25
CA LEU A 103 -0.47 -2.53 -11.72
C LEU A 103 -1.25 -3.52 -12.57
N THR A 104 -2.48 -3.76 -12.21
CA THR A 104 -3.33 -4.74 -12.88
C THR A 104 -4.64 -4.09 -13.30
N PRO A 105 -5.09 -4.28 -14.53
CA PRO A 105 -6.42 -3.83 -14.93
C PRO A 105 -7.49 -4.53 -14.11
N MET A 106 -8.50 -3.79 -13.70
CA MET A 106 -9.55 -4.35 -12.85
C MET A 106 -10.35 -5.45 -13.53
N ASP A 107 -10.52 -5.35 -14.83
CA ASP A 107 -11.30 -6.32 -15.57
C ASP A 107 -10.45 -7.38 -16.25
N GLY A 108 -9.16 -7.19 -16.30
CA GLY A 108 -8.29 -8.07 -17.07
C GLY A 108 -8.30 -9.52 -16.63
N PRO A 109 -8.03 -9.79 -15.38
CA PRO A 109 -7.94 -11.19 -14.97
C PRO A 109 -9.21 -11.98 -15.13
N LYS A 110 -10.36 -11.35 -15.00
CA LYS A 110 -11.56 -12.14 -15.10
C LYS A 110 -11.95 -12.47 -16.51
N ASP A 111 -11.49 -11.72 -17.47
CA ASP A 111 -11.75 -12.06 -18.86
C ASP A 111 -10.95 -13.28 -19.28
N THR A 112 -9.88 -13.55 -18.59
CA THR A 112 -9.09 -14.72 -18.86
C THR A 112 -9.43 -15.83 -17.91
N ALA A 113 -10.44 -15.66 -17.11
CA ALA A 113 -10.78 -16.65 -16.15
C ALA A 113 -11.07 -17.96 -16.83
N ILE A 114 -10.86 -18.98 -16.08
CA ILE A 114 -11.05 -20.25 -16.56
C ILE A 114 -12.25 -20.41 -17.31
N GLY A 115 -13.32 -19.93 -16.77
CA GLY A 115 -14.56 -20.15 -17.43
C GLY A 115 -14.62 -19.60 -18.80
N SER A 116 -14.07 -18.47 -18.97
CA SER A 116 -14.26 -17.84 -20.25
C SER A 116 -13.68 -18.64 -21.32
N LYS A 117 -12.71 -19.35 -21.02
CA LYS A 117 -12.09 -19.94 -21.97
C LYS A 117 -12.60 -21.07 -22.38
N THR A 118 -13.23 -21.37 -21.64
CA THR A 118 -13.62 -22.52 -22.03
C THR A 118 -14.32 -22.49 -23.23
N GLU A 119 -14.57 -21.61 -23.69
CA GLU A 119 -15.23 -21.64 -24.73
C GLU A 119 -14.57 -22.01 -25.68
N PRO A 120 -14.77 -22.68 -26.09
CA PRO A 120 -14.24 -23.15 -26.86
C PRO A 120 -14.30 -23.02 -27.75
N ALA A 121 -14.18 -23.09 -27.84
CA ALA A 121 -14.08 -22.86 -28.73
C ALA A 121 -14.46 -23.18 -29.58
#